data_ff2f2fc06b475e0ae0aeb540bcb29a7d
#
_entry.id   ff2f2fc06b475e0ae0aeb540bcb29a7d
#
_cell.length_a   1.000
_cell.length_b   1.000
_cell.length_c   1.000
_cell.angle_alpha   90.00
_cell.angle_beta   90.00
_cell.angle_gamma   90.00
#
_symmetry.space_group_name_H-M   'P 1'
#
loop_
_entity.id
_entity.type
_entity.pdbx_description
1 polymer ?
#
loop_
_entity_poly.entity_id
_entity_poly.type
_entity_poly.pdbx_seq_one_letter_code
_entity_poly.pdbx_strand_id
1 'polypeptide(L)'
;MQEDLLVQIENKMSTFSKSQKLIANYIINSYEKAAYMTALKLGNAVNVSESTVVRFAIEMGFEGYPELQKSLQSLIKNRLTAVQRINITNDRIGDDGVLKNTLTQDMDRIRRTLEEIDPKAFDRAIEKICSARRIYILGAMSSSILARFLDYNFQLIFDNVHFVQAINTSGIYQQIIHMNSEDAFIAISFPRYSQSTIKATAYAKKCNANVVAITDSVTSPLAAYANELLIARSDMASFADSLVAPLSLLNAIIVAVSARNKTTSSRPSASWKSCGKKIRYIKRTYNELRLSNNRRRCGRYGCRRFCL
;
A
#
# COMPACT_ATOMS: atom_id res chain seq x y z
N MET A 1 -8.62 2.99 -21.07
CA MET A 1 -9.09 1.78 -20.36
C MET A 1 -8.40 0.62 -21.05
N GLN A 2 -7.45 -0.04 -20.40
CA GLN A 2 -6.92 -1.31 -20.94
C GLN A 2 -8.05 -2.35 -20.82
N GLU A 3 -8.44 -2.93 -21.93
CA GLU A 3 -9.42 -4.01 -21.96
C GLU A 3 -8.92 -5.19 -21.13
N ASP A 4 -9.79 -5.81 -20.36
CA ASP A 4 -9.45 -6.93 -19.48
C ASP A 4 -8.85 -8.07 -20.30
N LEU A 5 -7.68 -8.57 -19.90
CA LEU A 5 -6.96 -9.63 -20.62
C LEU A 5 -7.84 -10.86 -20.92
N LEU A 6 -8.72 -11.26 -20.01
CA LEU A 6 -9.62 -12.39 -20.26
C LEU A 6 -10.62 -12.06 -21.38
N VAL A 7 -11.15 -10.84 -21.40
CA VAL A 7 -12.03 -10.36 -22.49
C VAL A 7 -11.26 -10.31 -23.81
N GLN A 8 -10.00 -9.87 -23.81
CA GLN A 8 -9.15 -9.89 -25.02
C GLN A 8 -8.94 -11.33 -25.54
N ILE A 9 -8.69 -12.28 -24.63
CA ILE A 9 -8.55 -13.70 -25.01
C ILE A 9 -9.87 -14.23 -25.58
N GLU A 10 -11.02 -13.92 -24.97
CA GLU A 10 -12.35 -14.32 -25.46
C GLU A 10 -12.63 -13.73 -26.83
N ASN A 11 -12.37 -12.46 -27.06
CA ASN A 11 -12.57 -11.78 -28.34
C ASN A 11 -11.73 -12.37 -29.48
N LYS A 12 -10.50 -12.85 -29.17
CA LYS A 12 -9.61 -13.49 -30.12
C LYS A 12 -9.83 -15.00 -30.28
N MET A 13 -10.77 -15.60 -29.56
CA MET A 13 -10.98 -17.06 -29.56
C MET A 13 -11.23 -17.65 -30.95
N SER A 14 -11.91 -16.91 -31.82
CA SER A 14 -12.21 -17.35 -33.21
C SER A 14 -10.96 -17.46 -34.08
N THR A 15 -9.93 -16.64 -33.83
CA THR A 15 -8.69 -16.56 -34.63
C THR A 15 -7.66 -17.59 -34.19
N PHE A 16 -7.77 -18.16 -33.01
CA PHE A 16 -6.78 -19.09 -32.45
C PHE A 16 -6.78 -20.46 -33.14
N SER A 17 -5.59 -21.00 -33.31
CA SER A 17 -5.39 -22.40 -33.74
C SER A 17 -5.92 -23.36 -32.63
N LYS A 18 -6.08 -24.64 -32.99
CA LYS A 18 -6.56 -25.69 -32.08
C LYS A 18 -5.77 -25.73 -30.75
N SER A 19 -4.44 -25.67 -30.85
CA SER A 19 -3.56 -25.69 -29.66
C SER A 19 -3.66 -24.40 -28.85
N GLN A 20 -3.79 -23.25 -29.47
CA GLN A 20 -3.97 -21.97 -28.80
C GLN A 20 -5.33 -21.88 -28.10
N LYS A 21 -6.38 -22.47 -28.67
CA LYS A 21 -7.70 -22.57 -28.01
C LYS A 21 -7.64 -23.38 -26.73
N LEU A 22 -6.79 -24.42 -26.65
CA LEU A 22 -6.59 -25.18 -25.41
C LEU A 22 -5.94 -24.32 -24.33
N ILE A 23 -4.90 -23.53 -24.70
CA ILE A 23 -4.25 -22.59 -23.78
C ILE A 23 -5.25 -21.52 -23.33
N ALA A 24 -5.96 -20.89 -24.27
CA ALA A 24 -6.95 -19.85 -24.00
C ALA A 24 -8.05 -20.34 -23.03
N ASN A 25 -8.63 -21.50 -23.32
CA ASN A 25 -9.65 -22.10 -22.46
C ASN A 25 -9.11 -22.42 -21.06
N TYR A 26 -7.89 -22.93 -20.95
CA TYR A 26 -7.29 -23.18 -19.65
C TYR A 26 -7.07 -21.87 -18.86
N ILE A 27 -6.57 -20.82 -19.53
CA ILE A 27 -6.40 -19.51 -18.91
C ILE A 27 -7.74 -18.94 -18.46
N ILE A 28 -8.78 -18.95 -19.31
CA ILE A 28 -10.12 -18.42 -18.95
C ILE A 28 -10.70 -19.16 -17.75
N ASN A 29 -10.62 -20.49 -17.72
CA ASN A 29 -11.23 -21.31 -16.67
C ASN A 29 -10.40 -21.45 -15.40
N SER A 30 -9.09 -21.19 -15.48
CA SER A 30 -8.14 -21.44 -14.38
C SER A 30 -7.00 -20.41 -14.34
N TYR A 31 -7.33 -19.14 -14.63
CA TYR A 31 -6.33 -18.06 -14.69
C TYR A 31 -5.52 -17.92 -13.38
N GLU A 32 -6.12 -18.26 -12.23
CA GLU A 32 -5.43 -18.23 -10.94
C GLU A 32 -4.25 -19.21 -10.90
N LYS A 33 -4.41 -20.40 -11.50
CA LYS A 33 -3.34 -21.40 -11.61
C LYS A 33 -2.36 -21.02 -12.69
N ALA A 34 -2.86 -20.62 -13.87
CA ALA A 34 -2.05 -20.26 -15.04
C ALA A 34 -1.04 -19.15 -14.72
N ALA A 35 -1.43 -18.13 -13.95
CA ALA A 35 -0.57 -17.01 -13.59
C ALA A 35 0.71 -17.39 -12.80
N TYR A 36 0.74 -18.57 -12.23
CA TYR A 36 1.90 -19.05 -11.44
C TYR A 36 2.57 -20.28 -12.05
N MET A 37 2.12 -20.71 -13.24
CA MET A 37 2.78 -21.78 -14.00
C MET A 37 3.89 -21.21 -14.87
N THR A 38 4.98 -21.97 -15.03
CA THR A 38 5.95 -21.71 -16.12
C THR A 38 5.31 -22.08 -17.46
N ALA A 39 5.87 -21.57 -18.58
CA ALA A 39 5.40 -21.93 -19.92
C ALA A 39 5.37 -23.45 -20.12
N LEU A 40 6.41 -24.15 -19.64
CA LEU A 40 6.50 -25.61 -19.67
C LEU A 40 5.36 -26.27 -18.86
N LYS A 41 5.09 -25.81 -17.65
CA LYS A 41 4.01 -26.37 -16.81
C LYS A 41 2.63 -26.13 -17.41
N LEU A 42 2.39 -24.95 -17.98
CA LEU A 42 1.14 -24.63 -18.65
C LEU A 42 1.00 -25.49 -19.93
N GLY A 43 2.06 -25.63 -20.72
CA GLY A 43 2.07 -26.51 -21.90
C GLY A 43 1.72 -27.95 -21.54
N ASN A 44 2.35 -28.51 -20.51
CA ASN A 44 2.05 -29.86 -20.02
C ASN A 44 0.59 -30.00 -19.54
N ALA A 45 0.03 -29.00 -18.87
CA ALA A 45 -1.35 -29.04 -18.36
C ALA A 45 -2.40 -29.12 -19.50
N VAL A 46 -2.06 -28.61 -20.69
CA VAL A 46 -2.98 -28.59 -21.86
C VAL A 46 -2.49 -29.43 -23.05
N ASN A 47 -1.46 -30.26 -22.84
CA ASN A 47 -0.84 -31.13 -23.85
C ASN A 47 -0.35 -30.39 -25.11
N VAL A 48 0.35 -29.29 -24.91
CA VAL A 48 1.03 -28.53 -25.97
C VAL A 48 2.49 -28.27 -25.62
N SER A 49 3.33 -27.95 -26.62
CA SER A 49 4.72 -27.62 -26.35
C SER A 49 4.88 -26.25 -25.67
N GLU A 50 5.97 -26.08 -24.93
CA GLU A 50 6.35 -24.79 -24.34
C GLU A 50 6.42 -23.69 -25.40
N SER A 51 7.00 -23.98 -26.58
CA SER A 51 7.10 -23.03 -27.68
C SER A 51 5.74 -22.58 -28.21
N THR A 52 4.70 -23.41 -28.10
CA THR A 52 3.32 -23.03 -28.44
C THR A 52 2.75 -22.05 -27.43
N VAL A 53 3.06 -22.22 -26.14
CA VAL A 53 2.65 -21.28 -25.07
C VAL A 53 3.34 -19.91 -25.26
N VAL A 54 4.62 -19.89 -25.60
CA VAL A 54 5.36 -18.65 -25.90
C VAL A 54 4.76 -17.94 -27.13
N ARG A 55 4.47 -18.68 -28.19
CA ARG A 55 3.81 -18.11 -29.40
C ARG A 55 2.42 -17.57 -29.13
N PHE A 56 1.65 -18.23 -28.27
CA PHE A 56 0.35 -17.71 -27.82
C PHE A 56 0.51 -16.35 -27.12
N ALA A 57 1.50 -16.19 -26.23
CA ALA A 57 1.76 -14.92 -25.57
C ALA A 57 2.10 -13.80 -26.57
N ILE A 58 2.93 -14.09 -27.57
CA ILE A 58 3.30 -13.14 -28.63
C ILE A 58 2.07 -12.75 -29.46
N GLU A 59 1.20 -13.68 -29.80
CA GLU A 59 -0.04 -13.41 -30.54
C GLU A 59 -1.05 -12.58 -29.76
N MET A 60 -1.00 -12.69 -28.43
CA MET A 60 -1.76 -11.81 -27.53
C MET A 60 -1.18 -10.39 -27.44
N GLY A 61 -0.01 -10.13 -28.04
CA GLY A 61 0.64 -8.82 -28.08
C GLY A 61 1.68 -8.59 -26.96
N PHE A 62 2.11 -9.66 -26.29
CA PHE A 62 3.18 -9.61 -25.28
C PHE A 62 4.54 -9.94 -25.92
N GLU A 63 5.64 -9.44 -25.35
CA GLU A 63 7.00 -9.78 -25.78
C GLU A 63 7.31 -11.28 -25.59
N GLY A 64 6.58 -11.96 -24.69
CA GLY A 64 6.72 -13.38 -24.41
C GLY A 64 5.87 -13.83 -23.23
N TYR A 65 6.01 -15.12 -22.86
CA TYR A 65 5.24 -15.69 -21.75
C TYR A 65 5.46 -15.02 -20.39
N PRO A 66 6.68 -14.56 -20.02
CA PRO A 66 6.88 -13.87 -18.74
C PRO A 66 6.05 -12.59 -18.61
N GLU A 67 5.83 -11.85 -19.69
CA GLU A 67 5.02 -10.65 -19.68
C GLU A 67 3.52 -10.97 -19.60
N LEU A 68 3.04 -11.95 -20.36
CA LEU A 68 1.69 -12.50 -20.23
C LEU A 68 1.43 -12.98 -18.79
N GLN A 69 2.38 -13.69 -18.20
CA GLN A 69 2.29 -14.17 -16.82
C GLN A 69 2.17 -13.01 -15.82
N LYS A 70 2.96 -11.96 -15.97
CA LYS A 70 2.84 -10.73 -15.12
C LYS A 70 1.46 -10.08 -15.28
N SER A 71 0.95 -10.03 -16.51
CA SER A 71 -0.40 -9.49 -16.76
C SER A 71 -1.50 -10.33 -16.10
N LEU A 72 -1.42 -11.67 -16.18
CA LEU A 72 -2.30 -12.57 -15.45
C LEU A 72 -2.19 -12.40 -13.95
N GLN A 73 -0.99 -12.27 -13.40
CA GLN A 73 -0.79 -12.00 -11.97
C GLN A 73 -1.40 -10.67 -11.52
N SER A 74 -1.30 -9.64 -12.35
CA SER A 74 -1.90 -8.34 -12.11
C SER A 74 -3.44 -8.43 -12.09
N LEU A 75 -4.02 -9.18 -13.02
CA LEU A 75 -5.46 -9.44 -13.08
C LEU A 75 -5.96 -10.18 -11.83
N ILE A 76 -5.21 -11.17 -11.37
CA ILE A 76 -5.50 -11.91 -10.14
C ILE A 76 -5.51 -10.99 -8.92
N LYS A 77 -4.51 -10.12 -8.79
CA LYS A 77 -4.43 -9.15 -7.67
C LYS A 77 -5.73 -8.37 -7.48
N ASN A 78 -6.45 -8.11 -8.55
CA ASN A 78 -7.66 -7.30 -8.55
C ASN A 78 -8.97 -8.10 -8.37
N ARG A 79 -9.00 -9.39 -8.69
CA ARG A 79 -10.23 -10.21 -8.77
C ARG A 79 -10.38 -11.31 -7.73
N LEU A 80 -9.29 -11.80 -7.12
CA LEU A 80 -9.38 -12.91 -6.17
C LEU A 80 -10.16 -12.52 -4.91
N THR A 81 -11.10 -13.39 -4.54
CA THR A 81 -11.73 -13.34 -3.22
C THR A 81 -10.74 -13.74 -2.11
N ALA A 82 -11.03 -13.38 -0.86
CA ALA A 82 -10.19 -13.74 0.28
C ALA A 82 -9.99 -15.26 0.40
N VAL A 83 -11.02 -16.07 0.10
CA VAL A 83 -10.96 -17.53 0.15
C VAL A 83 -10.02 -18.10 -0.92
N GLN A 84 -10.12 -17.62 -2.15
CA GLN A 84 -9.22 -18.05 -3.24
C GLN A 84 -7.75 -17.73 -2.93
N ARG A 85 -7.49 -16.56 -2.31
CA ARG A 85 -6.16 -16.18 -1.86
C ARG A 85 -5.60 -17.10 -0.78
N ILE A 86 -6.43 -17.53 0.18
CA ILE A 86 -6.03 -18.49 1.22
C ILE A 86 -5.59 -19.81 0.58
N ASN A 87 -6.38 -20.34 -0.37
CA ASN A 87 -6.06 -21.62 -1.02
C ASN A 87 -4.72 -21.55 -1.77
N ILE A 88 -4.49 -20.48 -2.55
CA ILE A 88 -3.22 -20.28 -3.27
C ILE A 88 -2.04 -20.15 -2.29
N THR A 89 -2.26 -19.57 -1.12
CA THR A 89 -1.21 -19.40 -0.11
C THR A 89 -0.86 -20.74 0.51
N ASN A 90 -1.85 -21.56 0.84
CA ASN A 90 -1.65 -22.88 1.41
C ASN A 90 -0.83 -23.79 0.47
N ASP A 91 -1.10 -23.71 -0.84
CA ASP A 91 -0.34 -24.46 -1.86
C ASP A 91 1.14 -24.00 -1.99
N ARG A 92 1.47 -22.82 -1.46
CA ARG A 92 2.82 -22.23 -1.49
C ARG A 92 3.61 -22.39 -0.19
N ILE A 93 2.95 -22.79 0.89
CA ILE A 93 3.62 -23.09 2.16
C ILE A 93 4.38 -24.40 1.97
N GLY A 94 5.67 -24.29 1.58
CA GLY A 94 6.56 -25.45 1.51
C GLY A 94 7.03 -25.91 2.90
N ASP A 95 7.90 -26.92 2.93
CA ASP A 95 8.43 -27.58 4.14
C ASP A 95 9.20 -26.64 5.08
N ASP A 96 9.66 -25.47 4.62
CA ASP A 96 10.43 -24.49 5.40
C ASP A 96 9.64 -23.74 6.48
N GLY A 97 8.34 -23.95 6.56
CA GLY A 97 7.44 -23.34 7.54
C GLY A 97 7.00 -21.90 7.21
N VAL A 98 5.79 -21.55 7.68
CA VAL A 98 5.11 -20.27 7.39
C VAL A 98 5.96 -19.05 7.78
N LEU A 99 6.57 -19.09 8.97
CA LEU A 99 7.32 -17.94 9.50
C LEU A 99 8.49 -17.57 8.61
N LYS A 100 9.36 -18.54 8.30
CA LYS A 100 10.56 -18.30 7.48
C LYS A 100 10.18 -17.79 6.08
N ASN A 101 9.22 -18.46 5.44
CA ASN A 101 8.75 -18.07 4.12
C ASN A 101 8.16 -16.64 4.10
N THR A 102 7.32 -16.30 5.07
CA THR A 102 6.72 -14.96 5.16
C THR A 102 7.78 -13.89 5.32
N LEU A 103 8.70 -14.05 6.28
CA LEU A 103 9.76 -13.06 6.53
C LEU A 103 10.72 -12.93 5.34
N THR A 104 11.08 -14.05 4.69
CA THR A 104 11.93 -14.01 3.48
C THR A 104 11.24 -13.26 2.34
N GLN A 105 9.96 -13.49 2.11
CA GLN A 105 9.19 -12.76 1.10
C GLN A 105 9.07 -11.27 1.44
N ASP A 106 8.91 -10.90 2.71
CA ASP A 106 8.86 -9.51 3.14
C ASP A 106 10.22 -8.80 2.94
N MET A 107 11.33 -9.49 3.23
CA MET A 107 12.68 -8.98 2.91
C MET A 107 12.86 -8.75 1.40
N ASP A 108 12.39 -9.68 0.55
CA ASP A 108 12.46 -9.51 -0.91
C ASP A 108 11.62 -8.32 -1.40
N ARG A 109 10.44 -8.10 -0.82
CA ARG A 109 9.60 -6.92 -1.14
C ARG A 109 10.29 -5.60 -0.80
N ILE A 110 10.95 -5.54 0.37
CA ILE A 110 11.72 -4.35 0.77
C ILE A 110 12.89 -4.14 -0.19
N ARG A 111 13.65 -5.20 -0.52
CA ARG A 111 14.77 -5.14 -1.47
C ARG A 111 14.32 -4.61 -2.83
N ARG A 112 13.28 -5.20 -3.42
CA ARG A 112 12.73 -4.77 -4.71
C ARG A 112 12.19 -3.34 -4.68
N THR A 113 11.60 -2.92 -3.57
CA THR A 113 11.19 -1.52 -3.39
C THR A 113 12.38 -0.58 -3.41
N LEU A 114 13.49 -0.94 -2.76
CA LEU A 114 14.72 -0.16 -2.76
C LEU A 114 15.36 -0.08 -4.16
N GLU A 115 15.30 -1.16 -4.94
CA GLU A 115 15.86 -1.24 -6.30
C GLU A 115 15.02 -0.44 -7.33
N GLU A 116 13.72 -0.33 -7.11
CA GLU A 116 12.77 0.26 -8.07
C GLU A 116 12.38 1.71 -7.78
N ILE A 117 12.59 2.19 -6.56
CA ILE A 117 12.25 3.57 -6.20
C ILE A 117 13.18 4.57 -6.90
N ASP A 118 12.60 5.62 -7.49
CA ASP A 118 13.38 6.75 -8.00
C ASP A 118 13.80 7.68 -6.85
N PRO A 119 15.11 7.77 -6.52
CA PRO A 119 15.57 8.64 -5.45
C PRO A 119 15.24 10.12 -5.68
N LYS A 120 15.24 10.57 -6.96
CA LYS A 120 14.91 11.95 -7.31
C LYS A 120 13.44 12.26 -7.08
N ALA A 121 12.53 11.32 -7.42
CA ALA A 121 11.10 11.46 -7.12
C ALA A 121 10.86 11.47 -5.60
N PHE A 122 11.60 10.65 -4.84
CA PHE A 122 11.56 10.67 -3.39
C PHE A 122 11.97 12.04 -2.82
N ASP A 123 13.11 12.58 -3.25
CA ASP A 123 13.60 13.89 -2.79
C ASP A 123 12.62 15.04 -3.12
N ARG A 124 12.03 15.04 -4.34
CA ARG A 124 11.02 16.01 -4.73
C ARG A 124 9.73 15.87 -3.92
N ALA A 125 9.31 14.63 -3.60
CA ALA A 125 8.17 14.38 -2.74
C ALA A 125 8.38 14.96 -1.33
N ILE A 126 9.57 14.72 -0.74
CA ILE A 126 9.92 15.28 0.57
C ILE A 126 9.91 16.81 0.53
N GLU A 127 10.43 17.43 -0.53
CA GLU A 127 10.43 18.89 -0.69
C GLU A 127 9.01 19.46 -0.73
N LYS A 128 8.14 18.87 -1.55
CA LYS A 128 6.73 19.28 -1.66
C LYS A 128 5.96 19.11 -0.36
N ILE A 129 6.23 18.05 0.39
CA ILE A 129 5.63 17.83 1.71
C ILE A 129 6.10 18.90 2.71
N CYS A 130 7.41 19.18 2.76
CA CYS A 130 7.97 20.14 3.72
C CYS A 130 7.56 21.58 3.44
N SER A 131 7.33 21.94 2.17
CA SER A 131 6.95 23.31 1.76
C SER A 131 5.44 23.55 1.77
N ALA A 132 4.63 22.53 1.99
CA ALA A 132 3.18 22.62 1.89
C ALA A 132 2.55 23.48 2.98
N ARG A 133 1.57 24.31 2.60
CA ARG A 133 0.70 25.05 3.52
C ARG A 133 -0.12 24.11 4.39
N ARG A 134 -0.67 23.04 3.80
CA ARG A 134 -1.40 21.95 4.48
C ARG A 134 -1.03 20.61 3.85
N ILE A 135 -0.96 19.59 4.68
CA ILE A 135 -0.67 18.22 4.24
C ILE A 135 -1.91 17.36 4.46
N TYR A 136 -2.53 16.93 3.38
CA TYR A 136 -3.66 16.01 3.42
C TYR A 136 -3.17 14.59 3.21
N ILE A 137 -3.62 13.65 4.04
CA ILE A 137 -3.22 12.23 3.95
C ILE A 137 -4.48 11.39 3.80
N LEU A 138 -4.58 10.64 2.71
CA LEU A 138 -5.70 9.74 2.42
C LEU A 138 -5.22 8.34 2.09
N GLY A 139 -5.79 7.37 2.77
CA GLY A 139 -5.76 5.95 2.45
C GLY A 139 -7.07 5.31 2.87
N ALA A 140 -7.61 4.42 2.04
CA ALA A 140 -8.84 3.70 2.33
C ALA A 140 -8.59 2.22 2.57
N MET A 141 -9.49 1.52 3.26
CA MET A 141 -9.40 0.09 3.58
C MET A 141 -8.08 -0.26 4.29
N SER A 142 -7.30 -1.24 3.79
CA SER A 142 -5.99 -1.62 4.36
C SER A 142 -4.98 -0.47 4.31
N SER A 143 -5.02 0.37 3.28
CA SER A 143 -4.17 1.56 3.17
C SER A 143 -4.47 2.63 4.21
N SER A 144 -5.64 2.59 4.89
CA SER A 144 -5.96 3.50 5.99
C SER A 144 -5.03 3.32 7.19
N ILE A 145 -4.52 2.11 7.40
CA ILE A 145 -3.54 1.80 8.45
C ILE A 145 -2.23 2.56 8.18
N LEU A 146 -1.76 2.52 6.94
CA LEU A 146 -0.57 3.25 6.49
C LEU A 146 -0.75 4.77 6.58
N ALA A 147 -1.90 5.26 6.13
CA ALA A 147 -2.24 6.68 6.20
C ALA A 147 -2.31 7.18 7.66
N ARG A 148 -2.88 6.37 8.55
CA ARG A 148 -2.95 6.68 9.99
C ARG A 148 -1.58 6.65 10.66
N PHE A 149 -0.72 5.70 10.27
CA PHE A 149 0.65 5.64 10.74
C PHE A 149 1.45 6.89 10.34
N LEU A 150 1.30 7.33 9.09
CA LEU A 150 1.95 8.54 8.59
C LEU A 150 1.39 9.79 9.28
N ASP A 151 0.07 9.92 9.42
CA ASP A 151 -0.61 11.00 10.13
C ASP A 151 -0.10 11.14 11.56
N TYR A 152 -0.08 10.04 12.33
CA TYR A 152 0.42 10.05 13.71
C TYR A 152 1.83 10.62 13.82
N ASN A 153 2.75 10.19 12.95
CA ASN A 153 4.12 10.67 12.98
C ASN A 153 4.26 12.11 12.47
N PHE A 154 3.50 12.48 11.44
CA PHE A 154 3.53 13.83 10.88
C PHE A 154 2.97 14.87 11.82
N GLN A 155 1.94 14.56 12.61
CA GLN A 155 1.42 15.45 13.66
C GLN A 155 2.45 15.76 14.77
N LEU A 156 3.52 14.96 14.90
CA LEU A 156 4.65 15.27 15.78
C LEU A 156 5.64 16.26 15.15
N ILE A 157 5.63 16.40 13.82
CA ILE A 157 6.62 17.17 13.05
C ILE A 157 6.00 18.48 12.54
N PHE A 158 4.73 18.45 12.12
CA PHE A 158 4.01 19.55 11.49
C PHE A 158 2.74 19.91 12.26
N ASP A 159 2.34 21.18 12.23
CA ASP A 159 1.10 21.67 12.83
C ASP A 159 -0.09 21.71 11.85
N ASN A 160 0.13 21.39 10.56
CA ASN A 160 -0.77 21.60 9.43
C ASN A 160 -1.20 20.29 8.74
N VAL A 161 -1.21 19.16 9.45
CA VAL A 161 -1.57 17.83 8.93
C VAL A 161 -3.07 17.57 9.07
N HIS A 162 -3.66 17.09 8.00
CA HIS A 162 -5.07 16.73 7.91
C HIS A 162 -5.25 15.28 7.45
N PHE A 163 -5.57 14.40 8.38
CA PHE A 163 -5.97 13.04 8.03
C PHE A 163 -7.37 13.04 7.43
N VAL A 164 -7.48 12.64 6.16
CA VAL A 164 -8.75 12.55 5.45
C VAL A 164 -9.42 11.21 5.75
N GLN A 165 -10.56 11.25 6.42
CA GLN A 165 -11.32 10.05 6.77
C GLN A 165 -12.11 9.54 5.56
N ALA A 166 -11.81 8.30 5.13
CA ALA A 166 -12.46 7.66 3.97
C ALA A 166 -13.80 7.00 4.36
N ILE A 167 -14.73 7.73 4.99
CA ILE A 167 -16.04 7.21 5.41
C ILE A 167 -16.94 6.97 4.20
N ASN A 168 -17.11 8.00 3.38
CA ASN A 168 -17.82 7.96 2.11
C ASN A 168 -17.28 9.04 1.17
N THR A 169 -17.68 9.01 -0.09
CA THR A 169 -17.17 9.93 -1.11
C THR A 169 -17.48 11.39 -0.78
N SER A 170 -18.69 11.72 -0.35
CA SER A 170 -19.07 13.10 0.01
C SER A 170 -18.28 13.62 1.20
N GLY A 171 -18.08 12.79 2.24
CA GLY A 171 -17.29 13.13 3.42
C GLY A 171 -15.81 13.37 3.10
N ILE A 172 -15.25 12.67 2.10
CA ILE A 172 -13.89 12.96 1.62
C ILE A 172 -13.85 14.36 1.00
N TYR A 173 -14.77 14.68 0.07
CA TYR A 173 -14.78 15.98 -0.59
C TYR A 173 -14.97 17.15 0.38
N GLN A 174 -15.83 17.00 1.40
CA GLN A 174 -15.99 18.04 2.45
C GLN A 174 -14.67 18.35 3.18
N GLN A 175 -13.82 17.35 3.39
CA GLN A 175 -12.54 17.52 4.08
C GLN A 175 -11.46 18.17 3.20
N ILE A 176 -11.56 18.05 1.87
CA ILE A 176 -10.55 18.53 0.91
C ILE A 176 -11.05 19.71 0.04
N ILE A 177 -12.24 20.23 0.29
CA ILE A 177 -12.87 21.27 -0.55
C ILE A 177 -12.05 22.57 -0.62
N HIS A 178 -11.29 22.90 0.42
CA HIS A 178 -10.46 24.10 0.49
C HIS A 178 -9.00 23.87 0.05
N MET A 179 -8.72 22.72 -0.59
CA MET A 179 -7.41 22.40 -1.12
C MET A 179 -7.05 23.30 -2.29
N ASN A 180 -5.78 23.71 -2.37
CA ASN A 180 -5.25 24.53 -3.45
C ASN A 180 -3.80 24.15 -3.81
N SER A 181 -3.17 24.93 -4.68
CA SER A 181 -1.81 24.68 -5.20
C SER A 181 -0.68 24.76 -4.17
N GLU A 182 -0.93 25.35 -2.99
CA GLU A 182 0.04 25.44 -1.90
C GLU A 182 0.01 24.20 -0.99
N ASP A 183 -0.94 23.31 -1.20
CA ASP A 183 -1.16 22.13 -0.36
C ASP A 183 -0.48 20.89 -0.95
N ALA A 184 -0.13 19.94 -0.08
CA ALA A 184 0.30 18.60 -0.47
C ALA A 184 -0.81 17.58 -0.19
N PHE A 185 -1.02 16.67 -1.12
CA PHE A 185 -1.96 15.57 -0.99
C PHE A 185 -1.25 14.23 -1.12
N ILE A 186 -1.15 13.48 -0.02
CA ILE A 186 -0.53 12.17 0.02
C ILE A 186 -1.64 11.11 -0.13
N ALA A 187 -1.66 10.46 -1.30
CA ALA A 187 -2.60 9.39 -1.62
C ALA A 187 -1.94 8.03 -1.48
N ILE A 188 -2.47 7.17 -0.63
CA ILE A 188 -1.95 5.81 -0.41
C ILE A 188 -3.01 4.80 -0.88
N SER A 189 -2.69 4.02 -1.92
CA SER A 189 -3.58 2.97 -2.40
C SER A 189 -2.80 1.88 -3.12
N PHE A 190 -3.15 0.64 -2.81
CA PHE A 190 -2.54 -0.59 -3.34
C PHE A 190 -3.59 -1.43 -4.09
N PRO A 191 -3.23 -2.54 -4.74
CA PRO A 191 -4.16 -3.37 -5.53
C PRO A 191 -5.50 -3.59 -4.85
N ARG A 192 -6.57 -3.67 -5.65
CA ARG A 192 -7.98 -3.44 -5.30
C ARG A 192 -8.24 -1.96 -4.98
N TYR A 193 -7.50 -1.11 -5.69
CA TYR A 193 -7.51 0.35 -5.53
C TYR A 193 -8.88 0.92 -5.21
N SER A 194 -8.97 1.69 -4.11
CA SER A 194 -10.20 2.34 -3.70
C SER A 194 -10.62 3.42 -4.69
N GLN A 195 -11.81 3.29 -5.25
CA GLN A 195 -12.39 4.28 -6.17
C GLN A 195 -12.52 5.67 -5.52
N SER A 196 -12.81 5.72 -4.22
CA SER A 196 -12.89 6.99 -3.49
C SER A 196 -11.52 7.67 -3.39
N THR A 197 -10.45 6.90 -3.17
CA THR A 197 -9.08 7.43 -3.16
C THR A 197 -8.67 7.94 -4.54
N ILE A 198 -8.96 7.19 -5.63
CA ILE A 198 -8.66 7.60 -7.00
C ILE A 198 -9.38 8.91 -7.33
N LYS A 199 -10.68 9.02 -7.05
CA LYS A 199 -11.48 10.22 -7.31
C LYS A 199 -10.98 11.43 -6.51
N ALA A 200 -10.62 11.25 -5.24
CA ALA A 200 -10.05 12.30 -4.40
C ALA A 200 -8.68 12.76 -4.94
N THR A 201 -7.85 11.83 -5.41
CA THR A 201 -6.55 12.15 -6.03
C THR A 201 -6.73 12.94 -7.33
N ALA A 202 -7.69 12.56 -8.16
CA ALA A 202 -8.06 13.31 -9.37
C ALA A 202 -8.56 14.73 -9.04
N TYR A 203 -9.32 14.89 -7.97
CA TYR A 203 -9.76 16.21 -7.49
C TYR A 203 -8.58 17.05 -6.99
N ALA A 204 -7.68 16.48 -6.18
CA ALA A 204 -6.48 17.17 -5.72
C ALA A 204 -5.63 17.67 -6.90
N LYS A 205 -5.49 16.87 -7.96
CA LYS A 205 -4.84 17.29 -9.21
C LYS A 205 -5.53 18.45 -9.89
N LYS A 206 -6.86 18.47 -9.92
CA LYS A 206 -7.65 19.60 -10.48
C LYS A 206 -7.48 20.88 -9.68
N CYS A 207 -7.28 20.79 -8.36
CA CYS A 207 -6.98 21.92 -7.49
C CYS A 207 -5.52 22.39 -7.60
N ASN A 208 -4.72 21.80 -8.49
CA ASN A 208 -3.28 22.01 -8.64
C ASN A 208 -2.46 21.73 -7.36
N ALA A 209 -3.00 20.95 -6.41
CA ALA A 209 -2.24 20.53 -5.23
C ALA A 209 -1.07 19.64 -5.61
N ASN A 210 -0.03 19.61 -4.76
CA ASN A 210 1.12 18.76 -4.95
C ASN A 210 0.78 17.31 -4.56
N VAL A 211 0.43 16.49 -5.54
CA VAL A 211 0.02 15.10 -5.33
C VAL A 211 1.24 14.19 -5.22
N VAL A 212 1.42 13.57 -4.06
CA VAL A 212 2.37 12.47 -3.82
C VAL A 212 1.59 11.17 -3.73
N ALA A 213 1.74 10.29 -4.71
CA ALA A 213 1.07 8.99 -4.71
C ALA A 213 2.01 7.88 -4.24
N ILE A 214 1.57 7.06 -3.29
CA ILE A 214 2.27 5.88 -2.79
C ILE A 214 1.45 4.65 -3.21
N THR A 215 2.04 3.81 -4.06
CA THR A 215 1.35 2.69 -4.70
C THR A 215 2.34 1.57 -5.09
N ASP A 216 1.88 0.51 -5.75
CA ASP A 216 2.68 -0.67 -6.07
C ASP A 216 3.33 -0.65 -7.47
N SER A 217 2.83 0.19 -8.39
CA SER A 217 3.33 0.19 -9.77
C SER A 217 3.07 1.51 -10.52
N VAL A 218 3.82 1.73 -11.59
CA VAL A 218 3.63 2.86 -12.52
C VAL A 218 2.30 2.78 -13.29
N THR A 219 1.69 1.60 -13.38
CA THR A 219 0.39 1.38 -14.03
C THR A 219 -0.79 1.54 -13.06
N SER A 220 -0.53 1.88 -11.80
CA SER A 220 -1.57 2.16 -10.82
C SER A 220 -2.47 3.31 -11.28
N PRO A 221 -3.79 3.24 -11.03
CA PRO A 221 -4.72 4.34 -11.34
C PRO A 221 -4.36 5.70 -10.69
N LEU A 222 -3.56 5.69 -9.62
CA LEU A 222 -3.09 6.92 -8.96
C LEU A 222 -1.99 7.61 -9.77
N ALA A 223 -1.20 6.85 -10.52
CA ALA A 223 -0.04 7.37 -11.26
C ALA A 223 -0.43 8.48 -12.25
N ALA A 224 -1.60 8.37 -12.87
CA ALA A 224 -2.12 9.38 -13.82
C ALA A 224 -2.33 10.77 -13.19
N TYR A 225 -2.48 10.84 -11.87
CA TYR A 225 -2.77 12.10 -11.14
C TYR A 225 -1.59 12.56 -10.27
N ALA A 226 -0.56 11.74 -10.10
CA ALA A 226 0.58 12.05 -9.26
C ALA A 226 1.49 13.14 -9.87
N ASN A 227 2.02 14.01 -9.02
CA ASN A 227 3.18 14.83 -9.35
C ASN A 227 4.46 14.08 -9.03
N GLU A 228 4.47 13.35 -7.91
CA GLU A 228 5.53 12.44 -7.54
C GLU A 228 4.93 11.06 -7.24
N LEU A 229 5.53 10.02 -7.80
CA LEU A 229 5.08 8.64 -7.65
C LEU A 229 6.14 7.86 -6.87
N LEU A 230 5.74 7.33 -5.73
CA LEU A 230 6.59 6.50 -4.88
C LEU A 230 6.08 5.06 -4.91
N ILE A 231 6.89 4.16 -5.45
CA ILE A 231 6.51 2.76 -5.62
C ILE A 231 7.01 1.94 -4.44
N ALA A 232 6.11 1.16 -3.84
CA ALA A 232 6.43 0.17 -2.83
C ALA A 232 5.76 -1.17 -3.16
N ARG A 233 6.51 -2.25 -3.12
CA ARG A 233 6.00 -3.58 -3.45
C ARG A 233 5.03 -4.08 -2.37
N SER A 234 3.79 -4.35 -2.79
CA SER A 234 2.72 -4.88 -1.94
C SER A 234 2.13 -6.11 -2.59
N ASP A 235 2.98 -7.12 -2.79
CA ASP A 235 2.55 -8.39 -3.37
C ASP A 235 1.79 -9.21 -2.34
N MET A 236 0.84 -10.03 -2.84
CA MET A 236 0.01 -10.91 -2.01
C MET A 236 0.89 -11.85 -1.18
N ALA A 237 0.83 -11.71 0.14
CA ALA A 237 1.48 -12.61 1.09
C ALA A 237 0.56 -13.78 1.48
N SER A 238 -0.77 -13.50 1.56
CA SER A 238 -1.82 -14.45 1.90
C SER A 238 -3.17 -13.92 1.37
N PHE A 239 -4.26 -14.06 2.13
CA PHE A 239 -5.52 -13.37 1.83
C PHE A 239 -5.39 -11.84 1.86
N ALA A 240 -4.38 -11.31 2.56
CA ALA A 240 -4.03 -9.90 2.64
C ALA A 240 -2.73 -9.61 1.89
N ASP A 241 -2.62 -8.39 1.35
CA ASP A 241 -1.40 -7.89 0.76
C ASP A 241 -0.40 -7.49 1.87
N SER A 242 0.90 -7.71 1.67
CA SER A 242 1.90 -7.30 2.64
C SER A 242 2.04 -5.78 2.66
N LEU A 243 1.99 -5.19 3.85
CA LEU A 243 2.21 -3.77 4.07
C LEU A 243 3.65 -3.46 4.52
N VAL A 244 4.54 -4.44 4.58
CA VAL A 244 5.89 -4.28 5.16
C VAL A 244 6.73 -3.31 4.35
N ALA A 245 6.84 -3.48 3.03
CA ALA A 245 7.61 -2.57 2.19
C ALA A 245 6.96 -1.17 2.09
N PRO A 246 5.64 -1.02 1.91
CA PRO A 246 4.96 0.27 2.07
C PRO A 246 5.27 0.95 3.42
N LEU A 247 5.22 0.23 4.53
CA LEU A 247 5.52 0.79 5.85
C LEU A 247 6.99 1.21 5.98
N SER A 248 7.92 0.42 5.39
CA SER A 248 9.34 0.77 5.34
C SER A 248 9.57 2.06 4.54
N LEU A 249 8.87 2.25 3.43
CA LEU A 249 8.91 3.50 2.66
C LEU A 249 8.38 4.69 3.47
N LEU A 250 7.27 4.51 4.21
CA LEU A 250 6.75 5.56 5.09
C LEU A 250 7.75 5.93 6.20
N ASN A 251 8.45 4.95 6.78
CA ASN A 251 9.53 5.22 7.72
C ASN A 251 10.63 6.08 7.09
N ALA A 252 11.04 5.77 5.86
CA ALA A 252 12.02 6.58 5.13
C ALA A 252 11.54 8.03 4.92
N ILE A 253 10.26 8.22 4.55
CA ILE A 253 9.65 9.55 4.41
C ILE A 253 9.68 10.30 5.74
N ILE A 254 9.28 9.66 6.85
CA ILE A 254 9.27 10.28 8.19
C ILE A 254 10.67 10.70 8.59
N VAL A 255 11.68 9.86 8.37
CA VAL A 255 13.09 10.18 8.69
C VAL A 255 13.58 11.36 7.84
N ALA A 256 13.33 11.35 6.51
CA ALA A 256 13.76 12.40 5.60
C ALA A 256 13.13 13.76 5.92
N VAL A 257 11.81 13.77 6.18
CA VAL A 257 11.07 14.97 6.58
C VAL A 257 11.58 15.51 7.93
N SER A 258 11.82 14.62 8.91
CA SER A 258 12.35 15.02 10.22
C SER A 258 13.75 15.62 10.12
N ALA A 259 14.61 15.07 9.27
CA ALA A 259 15.96 15.58 9.03
C ALA A 259 15.91 16.98 8.40
N ARG A 260 15.05 17.17 7.38
CA ARG A 260 14.93 18.44 6.65
C ARG A 260 14.31 19.56 7.51
N ASN A 261 13.33 19.22 8.36
CA ASN A 261 12.69 20.20 9.24
C ASN A 261 13.62 20.70 10.36
N LYS A 262 14.62 19.90 10.78
CA LYS A 262 15.66 20.33 11.73
C LYS A 262 16.59 21.38 11.14
N THR A 263 16.85 21.35 9.84
CA THR A 263 17.74 22.31 9.16
C THR A 263 17.03 23.63 8.85
N THR A 264 15.71 23.65 8.75
CA THR A 264 14.91 24.83 8.40
C THR A 264 14.43 25.62 9.62
N SER A 265 14.32 24.99 10.79
CA SER A 265 13.93 25.66 12.04
C SER A 265 15.04 25.54 13.08
N SER A 266 15.71 26.66 13.39
CA SER A 266 16.59 26.79 14.55
C SER A 266 15.82 26.71 15.90
N ARG A 267 14.52 26.42 15.89
CA ARG A 267 13.66 26.18 17.05
C ARG A 267 12.90 24.86 16.88
N PRO A 268 12.98 23.91 17.84
CA PRO A 268 12.06 22.78 17.87
C PRO A 268 10.64 23.30 17.80
N SER A 269 9.80 22.79 16.89
CA SER A 269 8.41 23.21 16.76
C SER A 269 7.74 23.24 18.13
N ALA A 270 6.85 24.20 18.36
CA ALA A 270 6.10 24.31 19.61
C ALA A 270 5.42 22.98 19.96
N SER A 271 5.09 22.16 18.96
CA SER A 271 4.48 20.83 19.11
C SER A 271 5.39 19.82 19.82
N TRP A 272 6.71 19.79 19.58
CA TRP A 272 7.64 18.91 20.29
C TRP A 272 7.73 19.27 21.78
N LYS A 273 7.76 20.59 22.09
CA LYS A 273 7.76 21.07 23.49
C LYS A 273 6.40 20.81 24.15
N SER A 274 5.29 20.97 23.41
CA SER A 274 3.94 20.69 23.85
C SER A 274 3.70 19.18 24.05
N CYS A 275 4.18 18.33 23.13
CA CYS A 275 4.05 16.87 23.25
C CYS A 275 4.83 16.34 24.44
N GLY A 276 6.05 16.81 24.68
CA GLY A 276 6.84 16.44 25.87
C GLY A 276 6.21 16.92 27.18
N LYS A 277 5.50 18.07 27.18
CA LYS A 277 4.70 18.53 28.33
C LYS A 277 3.41 17.71 28.49
N LYS A 278 2.68 17.41 27.40
CA LYS A 278 1.47 16.57 27.44
C LYS A 278 1.77 15.15 27.90
N ILE A 279 2.86 14.53 27.41
CA ILE A 279 3.26 13.18 27.85
C ILE A 279 3.66 13.17 29.32
N ARG A 280 4.36 14.19 29.82
CA ARG A 280 4.66 14.34 31.25
C ARG A 280 3.39 14.56 32.07
N TYR A 281 2.44 15.35 31.60
CA TYR A 281 1.14 15.56 32.25
C TYR A 281 0.33 14.25 32.31
N ILE A 282 0.21 13.51 31.20
CA ILE A 282 -0.48 12.23 31.17
C ILE A 282 0.19 11.20 32.09
N LYS A 283 1.52 11.09 32.11
CA LYS A 283 2.23 10.23 33.06
C LYS A 283 1.97 10.61 34.53
N ARG A 284 1.95 11.91 34.82
CA ARG A 284 1.68 12.40 36.17
C ARG A 284 0.24 12.07 36.58
N THR A 285 -0.73 12.37 35.73
CA THR A 285 -2.17 12.09 36.00
C THR A 285 -2.43 10.59 36.12
N TYR A 286 -1.80 9.75 35.26
CA TYR A 286 -1.89 8.29 35.37
C TYR A 286 -1.33 7.76 36.70
N ASN A 287 -0.18 8.26 37.12
CA ASN A 287 0.41 7.89 38.42
C ASN A 287 -0.42 8.35 39.58
N GLU A 288 -1.01 9.55 39.53
CA GLU A 288 -1.92 10.07 40.56
C GLU A 288 -3.20 9.22 40.65
N LEU A 289 -3.79 8.83 39.49
CA LEU A 289 -4.96 7.95 39.46
C LEU A 289 -4.63 6.55 39.99
N ARG A 290 -3.45 6.00 39.63
CA ARG A 290 -3.00 4.71 40.15
C ARG A 290 -2.78 4.71 41.66
N LEU A 291 -2.22 5.78 42.20
CA LEU A 291 -2.01 5.95 43.62
C LEU A 291 -3.35 6.15 44.37
N SER A 292 -4.31 6.88 43.77
CA SER A 292 -5.64 7.06 44.35
C SER A 292 -6.45 5.76 44.38
N ASN A 293 -6.37 4.95 43.34
CA ASN A 293 -7.01 3.64 43.25
C ASN A 293 -6.38 2.63 44.23
N ASN A 294 -5.07 2.67 44.45
CA ASN A 294 -4.43 1.85 45.48
C ASN A 294 -4.81 2.27 46.91
N ARG A 295 -4.94 3.58 47.18
CA ARG A 295 -5.43 4.06 48.48
C ARG A 295 -6.89 3.65 48.74
N ARG A 296 -7.77 3.67 47.74
CA ARG A 296 -9.15 3.17 47.84
C ARG A 296 -9.24 1.66 48.04
N ARG A 297 -8.31 0.86 47.46
CA ARG A 297 -8.22 -0.57 47.73
C ARG A 297 -7.68 -0.89 49.12
N CYS A 298 -6.63 -0.19 49.58
CA CYS A 298 -6.13 -0.37 50.95
C CYS A 298 -7.14 0.02 52.01
N GLY A 299 -7.94 1.10 51.78
CA GLY A 299 -8.99 1.50 52.72
C GLY A 299 -10.18 0.54 52.88
N ARG A 300 -10.43 -0.31 51.86
CA ARG A 300 -11.52 -1.30 51.85
C ARG A 300 -11.16 -2.66 52.48
N TYR A 301 -9.85 -2.96 52.62
CA TYR A 301 -9.36 -4.28 53.12
C TYR A 301 -8.47 -4.21 54.35
N GLY A 302 -8.53 -3.13 55.15
CA GLY A 302 -7.93 -3.09 56.49
C GLY A 302 -6.44 -3.49 56.58
N CYS A 303 -5.63 -3.35 55.53
CA CYS A 303 -4.20 -3.70 55.52
C CYS A 303 -3.38 -2.65 56.31
N ARG A 304 -3.29 -2.84 57.59
CA ARG A 304 -2.23 -2.26 58.46
C ARG A 304 -0.96 -3.11 58.33
N ARG A 305 -0.17 -2.99 57.31
CA ARG A 305 1.22 -3.42 57.18
C ARG A 305 1.57 -3.56 55.72
N PHE A 306 2.27 -2.59 55.19
CA PHE A 306 3.22 -2.57 54.09
C PHE A 306 3.23 -1.14 53.52
N CYS A 307 3.81 -0.22 54.29
CA CYS A 307 4.41 1.01 53.78
C CYS A 307 5.89 0.97 54.19
N LEU A 308 6.71 0.53 53.25
CA LEU A 308 8.13 0.90 53.13
C LEU A 308 8.40 0.99 51.63
#